data_d65e7bc150c393fdfb73fb0ca259d4d3
#
_entry.id   d65e7bc150c393fdfb73fb0ca259d4d3
#
_cell.length_a   1.000
_cell.length_b   1.000
_cell.length_c   1.000
_cell.angle_alpha   90.00
_cell.angle_beta   90.00
_cell.angle_gamma   90.00
#
_symmetry.space_group_name_H-M   'P 1'
#
loop_
_entity.id
_entity.type
_entity.pdbx_description
1 polymer ?
#
loop_
_entity_poly.entity_id
_entity_poly.type
_entity_poly.pdbx_seq_one_letter_code
_entity_poly.pdbx_strand_id
1 'polypeptide(L)'
;MERVGGLDGRALERRLGSLASMRLRVEVTDNLHTMLSFGRSPEGLVVRMHRMFLRAPPTVVEALARYIRGSDRRSSTILDRYIESHRWMIRK
;
A
#
# COMPACT_ATOMS: atom_id res chain seq x y z
N MET A 1 14.27 1.03 19.10
CA MET A 1 14.49 0.33 18.14
C MET A 1 14.29 0.91 16.89
N GLU A 2 14.96 0.74 16.05
CA GLU A 2 14.83 1.30 14.92
C GLU A 2 14.52 0.42 13.89
N ARG A 3 14.02 0.82 12.92
CA ARG A 3 13.62 0.07 11.87
C ARG A 3 14.60 0.05 10.84
N VAL A 4 14.80 -1.02 10.28
CA VAL A 4 15.83 -1.17 9.35
C VAL A 4 15.27 -1.36 8.00
N GLY A 5 15.64 -0.57 7.06
CA GLY A 5 15.22 -0.67 5.70
C GLY A 5 13.74 -0.40 5.54
N GLY A 6 13.30 -0.02 4.39
CA GLY A 6 11.90 0.18 4.09
C GLY A 6 11.26 1.31 4.88
N LEU A 7 10.02 1.58 4.58
CA LEU A 7 9.24 2.56 5.30
C LEU A 7 8.41 1.82 6.34
N ASP A 8 8.12 2.46 7.46
CA ASP A 8 7.14 1.89 8.35
C ASP A 8 5.76 2.34 7.89
N GLY A 9 4.73 1.79 8.51
CA GLY A 9 3.37 2.06 8.10
C GLY A 9 3.00 3.53 8.18
N ARG A 10 3.51 4.21 9.19
CA ARG A 10 3.20 5.61 9.39
C ARG A 10 3.83 6.49 8.32
N ALA A 11 5.07 6.21 7.95
CA ALA A 11 5.74 6.96 6.91
C ALA A 11 5.07 6.75 5.57
N LEU A 12 4.67 5.51 5.29
CA LEU A 12 3.98 5.20 4.05
C LEU A 12 2.62 5.88 4.01
N GLU A 13 1.92 5.90 5.13
CA GLU A 13 0.62 6.56 5.23
C GLU A 13 0.75 8.05 4.88
N ARG A 14 1.76 8.70 5.42
CA ARG A 14 1.98 10.11 5.17
C ARG A 14 2.28 10.36 3.69
N ARG A 15 3.12 9.52 3.13
CA ARG A 15 3.48 9.67 1.72
C ARG A 15 2.30 9.43 0.80
N LEU A 16 1.51 8.40 1.05
CA LEU A 16 0.34 8.13 0.24
C LEU A 16 -0.69 9.24 0.36
N GLY A 17 -0.90 9.73 1.56
CA GLY A 17 -1.84 10.83 1.76
C GLY A 17 -1.43 12.06 0.97
N SER A 18 -0.15 12.35 0.95
CA SER A 18 0.37 13.48 0.21
C SER A 18 0.21 13.28 -1.30
N LEU A 19 0.59 12.11 -1.80
CA LEU A 19 0.51 11.84 -3.22
C LEU A 19 -0.92 11.75 -3.73
N ALA A 20 -1.81 11.20 -2.93
CA ALA A 20 -3.21 11.07 -3.32
C ALA A 20 -4.04 12.30 -2.97
N SER A 21 -3.46 13.24 -2.26
CA SER A 21 -4.12 14.47 -1.84
C SER A 21 -5.40 14.18 -1.07
N MET A 22 -5.34 13.23 -0.15
CA MET A 22 -6.51 12.89 0.64
C MET A 22 -6.09 12.35 1.99
N ARG A 23 -7.01 12.41 2.95
CA ARG A 23 -6.77 11.85 4.27
C ARG A 23 -6.98 10.35 4.23
N LEU A 24 -5.99 9.61 4.67
CA LEU A 24 -6.11 8.16 4.71
C LEU A 24 -5.30 7.60 5.86
N ARG A 25 -5.57 6.36 6.18
CA ARG A 25 -4.86 5.63 7.19
C ARG A 25 -4.40 4.31 6.61
N VAL A 26 -3.19 3.90 6.92
CA VAL A 26 -2.63 2.65 6.45
C VAL A 26 -2.61 1.65 7.59
N GLU A 27 -3.16 0.47 7.34
CA GLU A 27 -3.08 -0.65 8.26
C GLU A 27 -2.27 -1.74 7.59
N VAL A 28 -1.18 -2.13 8.21
CA VAL A 28 -0.30 -3.15 7.68
C VAL A 28 -0.77 -4.51 8.18
N THR A 29 -0.89 -5.46 7.28
CA THR A 29 -1.38 -6.79 7.63
C THR A 29 -0.42 -7.86 7.19
N ASP A 30 -0.65 -9.06 7.66
CA ASP A 30 0.07 -10.25 7.21
C ASP A 30 -0.94 -11.23 6.61
N ASN A 31 -1.94 -10.70 5.94
CA ASN A 31 -3.03 -11.47 5.39
C ASN A 31 -2.53 -12.44 4.32
N LEU A 32 -3.09 -13.63 4.29
CA LEU A 32 -2.64 -14.65 3.34
C LEU A 32 -3.32 -14.55 1.98
N HIS A 33 -4.46 -13.90 1.93
CA HIS A 33 -5.26 -13.90 0.71
C HIS A 33 -5.45 -12.53 0.09
N THR A 34 -5.57 -11.50 0.88
CA THR A 34 -5.83 -10.16 0.39
C THR A 34 -4.63 -9.28 0.67
N MET A 35 -3.92 -8.92 -0.38
CA MET A 35 -2.70 -8.12 -0.23
C MET A 35 -3.02 -6.64 -0.12
N LEU A 36 -4.16 -6.22 -0.63
CA LEU A 36 -4.50 -4.80 -0.66
C LEU A 36 -6.01 -4.68 -0.64
N SER A 37 -6.54 -3.90 0.28
CA SER A 37 -7.98 -3.64 0.31
C SER A 37 -8.24 -2.24 0.85
N PHE A 38 -9.41 -1.72 0.57
CA PHE A 38 -9.77 -0.37 0.91
C PHE A 38 -11.10 -0.35 1.64
N GLY A 39 -11.20 0.51 2.63
CA GLY A 39 -12.45 0.70 3.35
C GLY A 39 -12.62 2.16 3.70
N ARG A 40 -13.81 2.54 4.10
CA ARG A 40 -14.07 3.91 4.49
C ARG A 40 -14.35 4.00 5.97
N SER A 41 -13.92 5.08 6.57
CA SER A 41 -14.20 5.37 7.96
C SER A 41 -14.63 6.83 8.06
N PRO A 42 -15.17 7.25 9.20
CA PRO A 42 -15.55 8.66 9.35
C PRO A 42 -14.39 9.62 9.14
N GLU A 43 -13.18 9.17 9.43
CA GLU A 43 -12.02 10.04 9.27
C GLU A 43 -11.41 9.99 7.89
N GLY A 44 -11.87 9.12 7.01
CA GLY A 44 -11.32 9.04 5.67
C GLY A 44 -11.18 7.61 5.19
N LEU A 45 -10.26 7.41 4.27
CA LEU A 45 -10.04 6.12 3.67
C LEU A 45 -9.11 5.27 4.54
N VAL A 46 -9.39 4.00 4.65
CA VAL A 46 -8.49 3.06 5.31
C VAL A 46 -7.92 2.13 4.24
N VAL A 47 -6.60 2.09 4.13
CA VAL A 47 -5.92 1.24 3.17
C VAL A 47 -5.25 0.12 3.94
N ARG A 48 -5.71 -1.10 3.73
CA ARG A 48 -5.10 -2.28 4.35
C ARG A 48 -4.18 -2.92 3.35
N MET A 49 -2.93 -3.10 3.72
CA MET A 49 -1.94 -3.62 2.80
C MET A 49 -1.04 -4.63 3.48
N HIS A 50 -0.67 -5.65 2.72
CA HIS A 50 0.29 -6.62 3.21
C HIS A 50 1.63 -5.89 3.46
N ARG A 51 2.38 -6.37 4.44
CA ARG A 51 3.65 -5.76 4.81
C ARG A 51 4.66 -5.70 3.67
N MET A 52 4.44 -6.46 2.59
CA MET A 52 5.32 -6.38 1.43
C MET A 52 5.39 -4.97 0.86
N PHE A 53 4.32 -4.19 1.02
CA PHE A 53 4.27 -2.83 0.49
C PHE A 53 5.13 -1.85 1.27
N LEU A 54 5.59 -2.23 2.46
CA LEU A 54 6.51 -1.37 3.20
C LEU A 54 7.86 -1.24 2.51
N ARG A 55 8.16 -2.17 1.59
CA ARG A 55 9.41 -2.15 0.85
C ARG A 55 9.22 -1.67 -0.58
N ALA A 56 8.05 -1.17 -0.90
CA ALA A 56 7.74 -0.80 -2.27
C ALA A 56 8.59 0.36 -2.76
N PRO A 57 9.10 0.28 -3.99
CA PRO A 57 9.84 1.38 -4.57
C PRO A 57 8.91 2.55 -4.90
N PRO A 58 9.46 3.74 -5.14
CA PRO A 58 8.63 4.91 -5.41
C PRO A 58 7.63 4.72 -6.53
N THR A 59 7.98 3.99 -7.58
CA THR A 59 7.06 3.77 -8.70
C THR A 59 5.83 3.02 -8.26
N VAL A 60 5.98 2.07 -7.33
CA VAL A 60 4.85 1.30 -6.83
C VAL A 60 4.01 2.16 -5.88
N VAL A 61 4.66 2.96 -5.05
CA VAL A 61 3.94 3.85 -4.14
C VAL A 61 3.12 4.87 -4.93
N GLU A 62 3.69 5.41 -6.00
CA GLU A 62 2.96 6.33 -6.87
C GLU A 62 1.79 5.65 -7.55
N ALA A 63 1.98 4.40 -8.00
CA ALA A 63 0.89 3.66 -8.60
C ALA A 63 -0.24 3.43 -7.61
N LEU A 64 0.12 3.14 -6.36
CA LEU A 64 -0.87 2.95 -5.31
C LEU A 64 -1.66 4.23 -5.08
N ALA A 65 -0.99 5.38 -5.06
CA ALA A 65 -1.66 6.66 -4.88
C ALA A 65 -2.63 6.95 -6.03
N ARG A 66 -2.20 6.66 -7.26
CA ARG A 66 -3.07 6.85 -8.41
C ARG A 66 -4.26 5.91 -8.36
N TYR A 67 -4.03 4.68 -7.98
CA TYR A 67 -5.10 3.70 -7.88
C TYR A 67 -6.13 4.13 -6.84
N ILE A 68 -5.68 4.69 -5.73
CA ILE A 68 -6.57 5.20 -4.70
C ILE A 68 -7.44 6.32 -5.26
N ARG A 69 -6.88 7.15 -6.11
CA ARG A 69 -7.60 8.28 -6.66
C ARG A 69 -8.57 7.88 -7.77
N GLY A 70 -8.22 6.91 -8.57
CA GLY A 70 -9.04 6.63 -9.74
C GLY A 70 -9.04 5.22 -10.28
N SER A 71 -8.39 4.29 -9.62
CA SER A 71 -8.43 2.88 -10.01
C SER A 71 -8.10 2.63 -11.48
N ASP A 72 -7.10 3.32 -12.02
CA ASP A 72 -6.80 3.17 -13.42
C ASP A 72 -6.06 1.85 -13.69
N ARG A 73 -6.15 1.39 -14.94
CA ARG A 73 -5.62 0.09 -15.31
C ARG A 73 -4.10 0.03 -15.19
N ARG A 74 -3.42 1.09 -15.57
CA ARG A 74 -1.97 1.11 -15.53
C ARG A 74 -1.46 0.93 -14.11
N SER A 75 -2.07 1.64 -13.17
CA SER A 75 -1.68 1.52 -11.77
C SER A 75 -2.01 0.13 -11.25
N SER A 76 -3.15 -0.41 -11.61
CA SER A 76 -3.55 -1.75 -11.20
C SER A 76 -2.53 -2.79 -11.69
N THR A 77 -2.05 -2.65 -12.93
CA THR A 77 -1.07 -3.58 -13.47
C THR A 77 0.24 -3.50 -12.71
N ILE A 78 0.69 -2.30 -12.38
CA ILE A 78 1.92 -2.13 -11.61
C ILE A 78 1.80 -2.79 -10.24
N LEU A 79 0.66 -2.59 -9.60
CA LEU A 79 0.43 -3.19 -8.28
C LEU A 79 0.38 -4.70 -8.35
N ASP A 80 -0.30 -5.25 -9.36
CA ASP A 80 -0.39 -6.69 -9.53
C ASP A 80 0.99 -7.31 -9.77
N ARG A 81 1.81 -6.66 -10.56
CA ARG A 81 3.16 -7.16 -10.81
C ARG A 81 4.01 -7.14 -9.55
N TYR A 82 3.86 -6.10 -8.76
CA TYR A 82 4.61 -6.02 -7.52
C TYR A 82 4.19 -7.14 -6.57
N ILE A 83 2.89 -7.37 -6.44
CA ILE A 83 2.38 -8.44 -5.60
C ILE A 83 2.91 -9.79 -6.08
N GLU A 84 2.85 -10.04 -7.38
CA GLU A 84 3.33 -11.30 -7.92
C GLU A 84 4.82 -11.53 -7.64
N SER A 85 5.62 -10.49 -7.79
CA SER A 85 7.05 -10.63 -7.57
C SER A 85 7.42 -10.76 -6.09
N HIS A 86 6.46 -10.49 -5.20
CA HIS A 86 6.71 -10.56 -3.76
C HIS A 86 5.85 -11.59 -3.04
N ARG A 87 5.30 -12.53 -3.81
CA ARG A 87 4.47 -13.56 -3.18
C ARG A 87 5.24 -14.42 -2.19
N TRP A 88 6.54 -14.47 -2.32
CA TRP A 88 7.38 -15.21 -1.38
C TRP A 88 7.27 -14.66 0.04
N MET A 89 6.80 -13.44 0.21
CA MET A 89 6.62 -12.85 1.53
C MET A 89 5.33 -13.27 2.20
N ILE A 90 4.46 -13.94 1.47
CA ILE A 90 3.18 -14.36 2.04
C ILE A 90 3.39 -15.64 2.83
N ARG A 91 3.00 -15.62 4.09
CA ARG A 91 3.15 -16.80 4.91
C ARG A 91 2.08 -17.80 4.62
N LYS A 92 2.39 -19.04 4.84
CA LYS A 92 1.40 -20.10 4.66
C LYS A 92 1.12 -20.82 5.93
#